data_e2b6a6c849ca6c9bdd930958b6e95b17
#
_entry.id   e2b6a6c849ca6c9bdd930958b6e95b17
#
_cell.length_a   1.000
_cell.length_b   1.000
_cell.length_c   1.000
_cell.angle_alpha   90.00
_cell.angle_beta   90.00
_cell.angle_gamma   90.00
#
_symmetry.space_group_name_H-M   'P 1'
#
loop_
_entity.id
_entity.type
_entity.pdbx_description
1 polymer ?
#
loop_
_entity_poly.entity_id
_entity_poly.type
_entity_poly.pdbx_seq_one_letter_code
_entity_poly.pdbx_strand_id
1 'polypeptide(L)'
;MIAANAESIRRNTEKSLALAKALFPNEEWLPTEANIWVAKSRLSQKRREPEKWEKEMVQVRILTNRGSVAYFLPDKYIKGEIGNKTADLVLDGEVVEMKTISGGRATLGGKFKYGYKQGAILLRNCTITQKHSVFIRLLSNIPVKSVKAKIAGVLKNRYDEGKFICFFETTGELHSWTYEELRSIIGT
;
A
#
# COMPACT_ATOMS: atom_id res chain seq x y z
N MET A 1 14.62 4.95 -22.93
CA MET A 1 13.84 5.23 -21.71
C MET A 1 12.38 4.74 -21.79
N ILE A 2 11.63 5.04 -22.86
CA ILE A 2 10.20 4.64 -23.01
C ILE A 2 10.02 3.11 -23.06
N ALA A 3 10.85 2.39 -23.81
CA ALA A 3 10.76 0.92 -23.92
C ALA A 3 11.04 0.20 -22.58
N ALA A 4 12.05 0.63 -21.83
CA ALA A 4 12.37 0.07 -20.52
C ALA A 4 11.25 0.28 -19.50
N ASN A 5 10.53 1.41 -19.58
CA ASN A 5 9.39 1.68 -18.73
C ASN A 5 8.19 0.76 -19.08
N ALA A 6 7.91 0.54 -20.36
CA ALA A 6 6.82 -0.33 -20.82
C ALA A 6 7.04 -1.80 -20.38
N GLU A 7 8.26 -2.31 -20.46
CA GLU A 7 8.58 -3.66 -20.01
C GLU A 7 8.45 -3.80 -18.48
N SER A 8 8.89 -2.80 -17.72
CA SER A 8 8.71 -2.77 -16.27
C SER A 8 7.23 -2.78 -15.89
N ILE A 9 6.41 -1.96 -16.55
CA ILE A 9 4.96 -1.92 -16.34
C ILE A 9 4.33 -3.28 -16.66
N ARG A 10 4.67 -3.91 -17.79
CA ARG A 10 4.17 -5.24 -18.16
C ARG A 10 4.51 -6.27 -17.08
N ARG A 11 5.77 -6.35 -16.65
CA ARG A 11 6.22 -7.27 -15.61
C ARG A 11 5.51 -7.03 -14.27
N ASN A 12 5.32 -5.77 -13.89
CA ASN A 12 4.62 -5.40 -12.66
C ASN A 12 3.13 -5.74 -12.75
N THR A 13 2.51 -5.60 -13.93
CA THR A 13 1.13 -6.02 -14.18
C THR A 13 0.96 -7.52 -13.97
N GLU A 14 1.84 -8.33 -14.58
CA GLU A 14 1.80 -9.79 -14.45
C GLU A 14 1.96 -10.24 -12.98
N LYS A 15 2.94 -9.68 -12.26
CA LYS A 15 3.18 -9.98 -10.85
C LYS A 15 2.02 -9.57 -9.96
N SER A 16 1.48 -8.37 -10.17
CA SER A 16 0.38 -7.85 -9.36
C SER A 16 -0.90 -8.64 -9.61
N LEU A 17 -1.19 -9.00 -10.86
CA LEU A 17 -2.34 -9.84 -11.19
C LEU A 17 -2.22 -11.24 -10.57
N ALA A 18 -1.04 -11.85 -10.65
CA ALA A 18 -0.79 -13.17 -10.07
C ALA A 18 -1.04 -13.16 -8.55
N LEU A 19 -0.50 -12.16 -7.84
CA LEU A 19 -0.72 -12.03 -6.40
C LEU A 19 -2.18 -11.70 -6.06
N ALA A 20 -2.81 -10.78 -6.80
CA ALA A 20 -4.21 -10.43 -6.58
C ALA A 20 -5.15 -11.65 -6.76
N LYS A 21 -4.90 -12.49 -7.78
CA LYS A 21 -5.64 -13.74 -7.99
C LYS A 21 -5.34 -14.80 -6.91
N ALA A 22 -4.11 -14.87 -6.42
CA ALA A 22 -3.78 -15.77 -5.32
C ALA A 22 -4.48 -15.38 -4.01
N LEU A 23 -4.61 -14.07 -3.75
CA LEU A 23 -5.33 -13.53 -2.59
C LEU A 23 -6.86 -13.69 -2.72
N PHE A 24 -7.39 -13.47 -3.92
CA PHE A 24 -8.83 -13.45 -4.20
C PHE A 24 -9.11 -14.22 -5.51
N PRO A 25 -9.10 -15.56 -5.49
CA PRO A 25 -9.17 -16.40 -6.71
C PRO A 25 -10.48 -16.27 -7.48
N ASN A 26 -11.57 -15.90 -6.82
CA ASN A 26 -12.90 -15.76 -7.42
C ASN A 26 -13.25 -14.32 -7.80
N GLU A 27 -12.30 -13.36 -7.64
CA GLU A 27 -12.55 -11.95 -7.96
C GLU A 27 -12.27 -11.65 -9.43
N GLU A 28 -13.13 -10.84 -10.03
CA GLU A 28 -12.95 -10.27 -11.36
C GLU A 28 -12.26 -8.90 -11.25
N TRP A 29 -11.22 -8.69 -12.06
CA TRP A 29 -10.41 -7.48 -12.05
C TRP A 29 -10.71 -6.62 -13.26
N LEU A 30 -11.20 -5.41 -13.04
CA LEU A 30 -11.63 -4.49 -14.09
C LEU A 30 -10.65 -3.32 -14.22
N PRO A 31 -10.15 -3.01 -15.43
CA PRO A 31 -9.36 -1.82 -15.65
C PRO A 31 -10.25 -0.58 -15.47
N THR A 32 -9.77 0.40 -14.73
CA THR A 32 -10.50 1.66 -14.47
C THR A 32 -9.77 2.89 -14.97
N GLU A 33 -8.44 2.90 -14.84
CA GLU A 33 -7.55 3.96 -15.32
C GLU A 33 -6.23 3.32 -15.79
N ALA A 34 -5.33 4.11 -16.36
CA ALA A 34 -4.00 3.63 -16.74
C ALA A 34 -3.28 3.03 -15.52
N ASN A 35 -2.84 1.78 -15.62
CA ASN A 35 -2.15 1.02 -14.58
C ASN A 35 -2.97 0.78 -13.28
N ILE A 36 -4.30 0.96 -13.30
CA ILE A 36 -5.18 0.72 -12.16
C ILE A 36 -6.27 -0.29 -12.53
N TRP A 37 -6.28 -1.41 -11.82
CA TRP A 37 -7.33 -2.43 -11.84
C TRP A 37 -8.07 -2.44 -10.51
N VAL A 38 -9.35 -2.69 -10.54
CA VAL A 38 -10.21 -2.70 -9.37
C VAL A 38 -10.96 -4.01 -9.29
N ALA A 39 -11.01 -4.60 -8.11
CA ALA A 39 -11.89 -5.72 -7.82
C ALA A 39 -13.34 -5.33 -8.10
N LYS A 40 -14.08 -6.14 -8.88
CA LYS A 40 -15.48 -5.88 -9.25
C LYS A 40 -16.36 -5.67 -8.02
N SER A 41 -16.15 -6.47 -6.98
CA SER A 41 -16.85 -6.33 -5.70
C SER A 41 -16.65 -4.97 -5.04
N ARG A 42 -15.47 -4.36 -5.21
CA ARG A 42 -15.16 -3.03 -4.66
C ARG A 42 -15.84 -1.87 -5.40
N LEU A 43 -16.23 -2.04 -6.64
CA LEU A 43 -16.93 -0.98 -7.39
C LEU A 43 -18.26 -0.57 -6.73
N SER A 44 -18.87 -1.41 -5.93
CA SER A 44 -20.04 -1.05 -5.11
C SER A 44 -19.74 0.07 -4.10
N GLN A 45 -18.49 0.17 -3.63
CA GLN A 45 -18.05 1.23 -2.71
C GLN A 45 -18.10 2.62 -3.37
N LYS A 46 -17.74 2.73 -4.66
CA LYS A 46 -17.84 3.98 -5.41
C LYS A 46 -19.24 4.61 -5.34
N ARG A 47 -20.28 3.78 -5.33
CA ARG A 47 -21.68 4.24 -5.23
C ARG A 47 -22.09 4.58 -3.80
N ARG A 48 -21.61 3.80 -2.82
CA ARG A 48 -22.02 3.94 -1.42
C ARG A 48 -21.22 5.01 -0.67
N GLU A 49 -19.94 5.17 -1.00
CA GLU A 49 -18.98 6.02 -0.30
C GLU A 49 -18.11 6.81 -1.30
N PRO A 50 -18.71 7.68 -2.15
CA PRO A 50 -17.99 8.33 -3.25
C PRO A 50 -16.81 9.20 -2.79
N GLU A 51 -16.94 9.88 -1.66
CA GLU A 51 -15.86 10.71 -1.11
C GLU A 51 -14.66 9.86 -0.62
N LYS A 52 -14.94 8.73 0.02
CA LYS A 52 -13.90 7.79 0.47
C LYS A 52 -13.20 7.19 -0.74
N TRP A 53 -13.97 6.76 -1.75
CA TRP A 53 -13.45 6.24 -3.01
C TRP A 53 -12.48 7.22 -3.66
N GLU A 54 -12.87 8.50 -3.81
CA GLU A 54 -12.01 9.49 -4.46
C GLU A 54 -10.74 9.78 -3.64
N LYS A 55 -10.81 9.83 -2.32
CA LYS A 55 -9.64 9.97 -1.45
C LYS A 55 -8.63 8.83 -1.62
N GLU A 56 -9.12 7.61 -1.77
CA GLU A 56 -8.29 6.42 -2.00
C GLU A 56 -7.71 6.45 -3.43
N MET A 57 -8.50 6.79 -4.44
CA MET A 57 -8.04 6.91 -5.83
C MET A 57 -6.96 7.97 -6.00
N VAL A 58 -7.06 9.12 -5.32
CA VAL A 58 -5.99 10.13 -5.30
C VAL A 58 -4.67 9.54 -4.81
N GLN A 59 -4.68 8.71 -3.77
CA GLN A 59 -3.47 8.05 -3.26
C GLN A 59 -2.89 7.06 -4.28
N VAL A 60 -3.73 6.26 -4.92
CA VAL A 60 -3.29 5.31 -5.96
C VAL A 60 -2.67 6.04 -7.14
N ARG A 61 -3.32 7.11 -7.63
CA ARG A 61 -2.80 7.93 -8.75
C ARG A 61 -1.42 8.53 -8.46
N ILE A 62 -1.11 8.88 -7.21
CA ILE A 62 0.24 9.35 -6.82
C ILE A 62 1.30 8.31 -7.19
N LEU A 63 1.00 7.03 -7.03
CA LEU A 63 1.92 5.93 -7.31
C LEU A 63 1.91 5.55 -8.80
N THR A 64 0.73 5.40 -9.40
CA THR A 64 0.60 4.94 -10.79
C THR A 64 1.04 5.99 -11.81
N ASN A 65 0.90 7.29 -11.52
CA ASN A 65 1.46 8.36 -12.35
C ASN A 65 3.00 8.37 -12.36
N ARG A 66 3.62 7.60 -11.47
CA ARG A 66 5.08 7.38 -11.42
C ARG A 66 5.50 6.02 -11.97
N GLY A 67 4.61 5.34 -12.68
CA GLY A 67 4.86 4.08 -13.37
C GLY A 67 4.59 2.81 -12.56
N SER A 68 4.02 2.92 -11.36
CA SER A 68 3.56 1.75 -10.62
C SER A 68 2.26 1.17 -11.19
N VAL A 69 2.01 -0.09 -10.89
CA VAL A 69 0.80 -0.83 -11.27
C VAL A 69 0.03 -1.23 -10.02
N ALA A 70 -1.24 -0.88 -9.94
CA ALA A 70 -2.08 -1.11 -8.78
C ALA A 70 -3.29 -2.01 -9.07
N TYR A 71 -3.52 -3.00 -8.21
CA TYR A 71 -4.74 -3.80 -8.13
C TYR A 71 -5.45 -3.50 -6.82
N PHE A 72 -6.57 -2.81 -6.90
CA PHE A 72 -7.36 -2.37 -5.75
C PHE A 72 -8.17 -3.54 -5.20
N LEU A 73 -7.83 -4.00 -3.99
CA LEU A 73 -8.38 -5.23 -3.41
C LEU A 73 -9.83 -5.05 -2.92
N PRO A 74 -10.61 -6.13 -2.79
CA PRO A 74 -11.92 -6.09 -2.14
C PRO A 74 -11.85 -5.45 -0.75
N ASP A 75 -12.88 -4.71 -0.36
CA ASP A 75 -12.94 -3.99 0.93
C ASP A 75 -13.01 -4.95 2.15
N LYS A 76 -13.40 -6.21 1.92
CA LYS A 76 -13.51 -7.24 2.97
C LYS A 76 -13.01 -8.58 2.48
N TYR A 77 -12.20 -9.23 3.29
CA TYR A 77 -11.85 -10.62 3.10
C TYR A 77 -12.93 -11.49 3.75
N ILE A 78 -13.65 -12.28 2.94
CA ILE A 78 -14.70 -13.19 3.40
C ILE A 78 -14.12 -14.61 3.38
N LYS A 79 -13.42 -14.99 4.44
CA LYS A 79 -13.15 -16.38 4.75
C LYS A 79 -13.50 -16.60 6.22
N GLY A 80 -14.77 -16.89 6.49
CA GLY A 80 -15.24 -17.41 7.78
C GLY A 80 -15.29 -16.44 8.96
N GLU A 81 -14.73 -15.22 8.87
CA GLU A 81 -14.78 -14.24 9.95
C GLU A 81 -15.35 -12.91 9.47
N ILE A 82 -16.43 -12.51 10.09
CA ILE A 82 -17.10 -11.22 9.89
C ILE A 82 -16.17 -10.12 10.40
N GLY A 83 -15.69 -9.23 9.51
CA GLY A 83 -15.14 -7.93 9.91
C GLY A 83 -13.64 -7.71 9.72
N ASN A 84 -12.86 -8.63 9.20
CA ASN A 84 -11.46 -8.39 8.92
C ASN A 84 -11.28 -7.47 7.70
N LYS A 85 -10.81 -6.23 7.95
CA LYS A 85 -10.40 -5.33 6.88
C LYS A 85 -9.20 -5.95 6.15
N THR A 86 -9.27 -5.94 4.82
CA THR A 86 -8.14 -6.31 3.97
C THR A 86 -7.16 -5.16 3.84
N ALA A 87 -5.95 -5.43 3.36
CA ALA A 87 -5.10 -4.39 2.81
C ALA A 87 -5.78 -3.74 1.59
N ASP A 88 -5.36 -2.52 1.25
CA ASP A 88 -6.07 -1.73 0.24
C ASP A 88 -5.75 -2.17 -1.19
N LEU A 89 -4.49 -2.56 -1.49
CA LEU A 89 -4.09 -2.90 -2.85
C LEU A 89 -2.90 -3.87 -2.93
N VAL A 90 -2.71 -4.44 -4.13
CA VAL A 90 -1.43 -4.97 -4.59
C VAL A 90 -0.79 -3.91 -5.49
N LEU A 91 0.45 -3.52 -5.18
CA LEU A 91 1.26 -2.55 -5.92
C LEU A 91 2.56 -3.21 -6.36
N ASP A 92 2.81 -3.25 -7.67
CA ASP A 92 4.04 -3.83 -8.24
C ASP A 92 4.41 -5.23 -7.72
N GLY A 93 3.38 -6.04 -7.37
CA GLY A 93 3.51 -7.39 -6.83
C GLY A 93 3.71 -7.46 -5.30
N GLU A 94 3.49 -6.39 -4.57
CA GLU A 94 3.51 -6.37 -3.10
C GLU A 94 2.13 -5.97 -2.53
N VAL A 95 1.74 -6.53 -1.39
CA VAL A 95 0.55 -6.08 -0.65
C VAL A 95 0.83 -4.74 0.00
N VAL A 96 -0.04 -3.76 -0.20
CA VAL A 96 0.12 -2.40 0.34
C VAL A 96 -1.12 -1.93 1.06
N GLU A 97 -0.94 -1.45 2.27
CA GLU A 97 -1.96 -0.71 3.02
C GLU A 97 -1.74 0.79 2.88
N MET A 98 -2.80 1.52 2.58
CA MET A 98 -2.74 2.98 2.39
C MET A 98 -3.27 3.73 3.60
N LYS A 99 -2.60 4.83 3.95
CA LYS A 99 -3.06 5.75 5.00
C LYS A 99 -2.85 7.20 4.59
N THR A 100 -3.79 8.07 4.95
CA THR A 100 -3.61 9.53 4.91
C THR A 100 -3.47 10.05 6.33
N ILE A 101 -2.51 10.95 6.55
CA ILE A 101 -2.19 11.50 7.87
C ILE A 101 -2.11 13.02 7.78
N SER A 102 -2.91 13.71 8.62
CA SER A 102 -2.84 15.15 8.84
C SER A 102 -2.21 15.51 10.20
N GLY A 103 -1.99 14.52 11.07
CA GLY A 103 -1.45 14.73 12.43
C GLY A 103 0.06 14.69 12.50
N GLY A 104 0.60 14.86 13.72
CA GLY A 104 2.03 14.88 14.00
C GLY A 104 2.69 13.47 14.06
N ARG A 105 3.96 13.46 14.55
CA ARG A 105 4.78 12.23 14.64
C ARG A 105 4.14 11.07 15.42
N ALA A 106 3.36 11.35 16.45
CA ALA A 106 2.69 10.31 17.24
C ALA A 106 1.65 9.58 16.39
N THR A 107 0.82 10.34 15.67
CA THR A 107 -0.19 9.81 14.73
C THR A 107 0.45 8.99 13.62
N LEU A 108 1.59 9.45 13.06
CA LEU A 108 2.35 8.73 12.04
C LEU A 108 2.72 7.32 12.50
N GLY A 109 3.35 7.19 13.68
CA GLY A 109 3.76 5.88 14.22
C GLY A 109 2.58 4.93 14.46
N GLY A 110 1.47 5.45 14.99
CA GLY A 110 0.25 4.68 15.22
C GLY A 110 -0.39 4.18 13.92
N LYS A 111 -0.52 5.05 12.93
CA LYS A 111 -1.09 4.70 11.62
C LYS A 111 -0.22 3.73 10.85
N PHE A 112 1.11 3.91 10.87
CA PHE A 112 2.03 2.95 10.29
C PHE A 112 1.89 1.57 10.95
N LYS A 113 1.93 1.50 12.29
CA LYS A 113 1.78 0.24 13.04
C LYS A 113 0.46 -0.47 12.70
N TYR A 114 -0.61 0.28 12.54
CA TYR A 114 -1.91 -0.27 12.17
C TYR A 114 -1.91 -0.83 10.74
N GLY A 115 -1.41 -0.06 9.76
CA GLY A 115 -1.30 -0.51 8.37
C GLY A 115 -0.39 -1.74 8.21
N TYR A 116 0.75 -1.73 8.91
CA TYR A 116 1.66 -2.88 8.97
C TYR A 116 0.93 -4.16 9.43
N LYS A 117 0.12 -4.07 10.50
CA LYS A 117 -0.66 -5.21 10.97
C LYS A 117 -1.70 -5.71 9.97
N GLN A 118 -2.38 -4.80 9.25
CA GLN A 118 -3.40 -5.18 8.27
C GLN A 118 -2.80 -5.99 7.12
N GLY A 119 -1.66 -5.55 6.55
CA GLY A 119 -0.95 -6.30 5.50
C GLY A 119 -0.50 -7.68 5.97
N ALA A 120 0.10 -7.76 7.16
CA ALA A 120 0.56 -9.02 7.74
C ALA A 120 -0.59 -10.02 8.00
N ILE A 121 -1.75 -9.53 8.46
CA ILE A 121 -2.94 -10.37 8.70
C ILE A 121 -3.47 -10.94 7.39
N LEU A 122 -3.60 -10.12 6.34
CA LEU A 122 -4.08 -10.58 5.04
C LEU A 122 -3.19 -11.72 4.50
N LEU A 123 -1.88 -11.53 4.47
CA LEU A 123 -0.95 -12.53 3.96
C LEU A 123 -0.98 -13.83 4.77
N ARG A 124 -1.07 -13.72 6.09
CA ARG A 124 -1.19 -14.90 6.98
C ARG A 124 -2.48 -15.67 6.73
N ASN A 125 -3.62 -14.97 6.59
CA ASN A 125 -4.90 -15.59 6.34
C ASN A 125 -4.97 -16.30 4.98
N CYS A 126 -4.21 -15.80 4.00
CA CYS A 126 -4.11 -16.41 2.68
C CYS A 126 -3.00 -17.47 2.58
N THR A 127 -2.23 -17.71 3.65
CA THR A 127 -1.09 -18.64 3.68
C THR A 127 -0.03 -18.30 2.61
N ILE A 128 0.15 -17.01 2.36
CA ILE A 128 1.09 -16.49 1.34
C ILE A 128 2.28 -15.85 2.03
N THR A 129 3.48 -16.34 1.69
CA THR A 129 4.75 -15.73 2.11
C THR A 129 5.12 -14.65 1.11
N GLN A 130 4.81 -13.42 1.43
CA GLN A 130 5.05 -12.25 0.59
C GLN A 130 5.42 -11.04 1.43
N LYS A 131 6.04 -10.06 0.77
CA LYS A 131 6.33 -8.75 1.34
C LYS A 131 5.04 -7.95 1.48
N HIS A 132 4.93 -7.18 2.56
CA HIS A 132 3.84 -6.22 2.70
C HIS A 132 4.40 -4.84 3.03
N SER A 133 3.81 -3.84 2.44
CA SER A 133 4.28 -2.46 2.50
C SER A 133 3.19 -1.53 3.03
N VAL A 134 3.59 -0.38 3.53
CA VAL A 134 2.67 0.67 3.98
C VAL A 134 2.95 1.94 3.20
N PHE A 135 1.93 2.45 2.52
CA PHE A 135 1.97 3.76 1.87
C PHE A 135 1.27 4.80 2.74
N ILE A 136 1.95 5.90 3.02
CA ILE A 136 1.40 7.02 3.78
C ILE A 136 1.45 8.29 2.92
N ARG A 137 0.28 8.90 2.70
CA ARG A 137 0.15 10.26 2.22
C ARG A 137 0.17 11.20 3.42
N LEU A 138 1.22 11.97 3.56
CA LEU A 138 1.46 12.87 4.70
C LEU A 138 1.07 14.29 4.33
N LEU A 139 -0.01 14.81 4.94
CA LEU A 139 -0.53 16.15 4.70
C LEU A 139 0.15 17.21 5.61
N SER A 140 0.76 16.77 6.71
CA SER A 140 1.45 17.63 7.67
C SER A 140 2.93 17.80 7.31
N ASN A 141 3.48 18.96 7.64
CA ASN A 141 4.89 19.26 7.40
C ASN A 141 5.78 18.64 8.49
N ILE A 142 6.12 17.35 8.32
CA ILE A 142 7.07 16.63 9.18
C ILE A 142 8.35 16.40 8.37
N PRO A 143 9.54 16.79 8.87
CA PRO A 143 10.79 16.59 8.17
C PRO A 143 11.05 15.10 7.87
N VAL A 144 11.59 14.79 6.68
CA VAL A 144 11.90 13.42 6.23
C VAL A 144 12.71 12.65 7.28
N LYS A 145 13.75 13.27 7.87
CA LYS A 145 14.55 12.66 8.95
C LYS A 145 13.70 12.23 10.15
N SER A 146 12.72 13.04 10.53
CA SER A 146 11.82 12.74 11.65
C SER A 146 10.84 11.62 11.32
N VAL A 147 10.37 11.55 10.07
CA VAL A 147 9.55 10.44 9.56
C VAL A 147 10.33 9.13 9.62
N LYS A 148 11.54 9.10 9.05
CA LYS A 148 12.43 7.91 9.07
C LYS A 148 12.68 7.42 10.49
N ALA A 149 13.12 8.30 11.39
CA ALA A 149 13.41 7.93 12.78
C ALA A 149 12.18 7.39 13.52
N LYS A 150 10.99 7.95 13.26
CA LYS A 150 9.75 7.46 13.88
C LYS A 150 9.37 6.06 13.40
N ILE A 151 9.47 5.80 12.10
CA ILE A 151 9.14 4.49 11.52
C ILE A 151 10.18 3.44 11.92
N ALA A 152 11.47 3.80 11.89
CA ALA A 152 12.55 2.96 12.40
C ALA A 152 12.27 2.47 13.84
N GLY A 153 11.87 3.38 14.74
CA GLY A 153 11.49 3.03 16.11
C GLY A 153 10.31 2.06 16.22
N VAL A 154 9.35 2.10 15.28
CA VAL A 154 8.26 1.12 15.24
C VAL A 154 8.74 -0.24 14.72
N LEU A 155 9.72 -0.25 13.82
CA LEU A 155 10.26 -1.47 13.19
C LEU A 155 11.33 -2.18 14.02
N LYS A 156 11.82 -1.59 15.11
CA LYS A 156 12.96 -2.08 15.92
C LYS A 156 12.92 -3.59 16.22
N ASN A 157 11.73 -4.11 16.51
CA ASN A 157 11.52 -5.52 16.89
C ASN A 157 10.66 -6.26 15.86
N ARG A 158 10.71 -5.87 14.58
CA ARG A 158 9.93 -6.45 13.48
C ARG A 158 10.86 -6.85 12.37
N TYR A 159 10.75 -8.08 11.90
CA TYR A 159 11.69 -8.67 10.94
C TYR A 159 11.05 -8.96 9.58
N ASP A 160 9.75 -8.66 9.42
CA ASP A 160 9.08 -8.81 8.13
C ASP A 160 9.77 -7.96 7.05
N GLU A 161 9.67 -8.41 5.83
CA GLU A 161 10.13 -7.69 4.66
C GLU A 161 9.02 -6.79 4.09
N GLY A 162 9.42 -5.71 3.45
CA GLY A 162 8.52 -4.76 2.81
C GLY A 162 9.13 -3.37 2.74
N LYS A 163 8.28 -2.41 2.38
CA LYS A 163 8.68 -1.01 2.24
C LYS A 163 7.75 -0.08 3.01
N PHE A 164 8.32 0.99 3.49
CA PHE A 164 7.59 2.18 3.87
C PHE A 164 7.69 3.20 2.73
N ILE A 165 6.55 3.54 2.16
CA ILE A 165 6.43 4.52 1.07
C ILE A 165 5.73 5.75 1.66
N CYS A 166 6.30 6.93 1.47
CA CYS A 166 5.75 8.18 2.00
C CYS A 166 5.71 9.26 0.94
N PHE A 167 4.51 9.79 0.70
CA PHE A 167 4.33 10.97 -0.12
C PHE A 167 4.13 12.20 0.77
N PHE A 168 4.98 13.20 0.61
CA PHE A 168 4.94 14.46 1.32
C PHE A 168 4.14 15.46 0.50
N GLU A 169 2.89 15.71 0.89
CA GLU A 169 1.97 16.61 0.16
C GLU A 169 2.52 18.02 0.02
N THR A 170 3.22 18.51 1.04
CA THR A 170 3.77 19.87 1.07
C THR A 170 4.90 20.12 0.08
N THR A 171 5.66 19.07 -0.29
CA THR A 171 6.79 19.17 -1.21
C THR A 171 6.55 18.45 -2.53
N GLY A 172 5.54 17.59 -2.62
CA GLY A 172 5.28 16.72 -3.75
C GLY A 172 6.27 15.55 -3.88
N GLU A 173 7.14 15.35 -2.88
CA GLU A 173 8.16 14.31 -2.90
C GLU A 173 7.59 12.95 -2.50
N LEU A 174 8.03 11.91 -3.22
CA LEU A 174 7.76 10.51 -2.90
C LEU A 174 9.05 9.83 -2.48
N HIS A 175 9.07 9.29 -1.29
CA HIS A 175 10.19 8.51 -0.75
C HIS A 175 9.77 7.07 -0.51
N SER A 176 10.71 6.13 -0.71
CA SER A 176 10.51 4.72 -0.42
C SER A 176 11.76 4.17 0.27
N TRP A 177 11.56 3.45 1.37
CA TRP A 177 12.63 2.80 2.13
C TRP A 177 12.21 1.37 2.46
N THR A 178 13.13 0.43 2.32
CA THR A 178 12.90 -0.93 2.84
C THR A 178 12.83 -0.91 4.38
N TYR A 179 12.16 -1.88 4.96
CA TYR A 179 12.13 -2.00 6.42
C TYR A 179 13.53 -2.28 6.99
N GLU A 180 14.39 -2.95 6.23
CA GLU A 180 15.78 -3.19 6.59
C GLU A 180 16.59 -1.89 6.67
N GLU A 181 16.52 -1.03 5.64
CA GLU A 181 17.14 0.29 5.64
C GLU A 181 16.69 1.15 6.83
N LEU A 182 15.40 1.07 7.19
CA LEU A 182 14.90 1.83 8.33
C LEU A 182 15.37 1.28 9.68
N ARG A 183 15.48 -0.06 9.81
CA ARG A 183 16.01 -0.67 11.04
C ARG A 183 17.48 -0.34 11.28
N SER A 184 18.29 -0.24 10.23
CA SER A 184 19.72 0.09 10.33
C SER A 184 19.99 1.47 10.95
N ILE A 185 19.03 2.39 10.87
CA ILE A 185 19.16 3.74 11.46
C ILE A 185 19.25 3.70 13.00
N ILE A 186 18.76 2.66 13.65
CA ILE A 186 18.71 2.56 15.12
C ILE A 186 19.96 1.86 15.68
N GLY A 187 20.71 1.14 14.84
CA GLY A 187 21.92 0.42 15.21
C GLY A 187 23.21 1.26 15.15
N THR A 188 23.10 2.51 14.72
CA THR A 188 24.15 3.51 14.70
C THR A 188 23.89 4.59 15.74
#